data_88c8801be3a986fb14758c7b234d4da3
#
_entry.id   88c8801be3a986fb14758c7b234d4da3
#
_cell.length_a   1.000
_cell.length_b   1.000
_cell.length_c   1.000
_cell.angle_alpha   90.00
_cell.angle_beta   90.00
_cell.angle_gamma   90.00
#
_symmetry.space_group_name_H-M   'P 1'
#
loop_
_entity.id
_entity.type
_entity.pdbx_description
1 polymer ?
#
loop_
_entity_poly.entity_id
_entity_poly.type
_entity_poly.pdbx_seq_one_letter_code
_entity_poly.pdbx_strand_id
1 'polypeptide(L)'
;NIGSMWAYSQAGMLLQWAFGGLLGLLVLNRIWPLNPAFGITMPSGYCGGHGTAAAIGQAFSQFGYDEILTLAMTAATFGIVAAVIIGLIIIKWGTKKGHTSFLANYDDLPHELQTGLLPGDKRESMGESSCSSISIDPLTFNLIIVAVIALGGYCISKTVSHFMPGFELPVFSCAFVVGIFIKKIFDKTRTSDYVCPQTIG
;
A
#
# COMPACT_ATOMS: atom_id res chain seq x y z
N ASN A 1 -3.00 13.93 -19.21
CA ASN A 1 -1.68 13.32 -18.93
C ASN A 1 -1.69 12.14 -17.95
N ILE A 2 -2.87 11.54 -17.70
CA ILE A 2 -3.00 10.34 -16.83
C ILE A 2 -2.21 9.19 -17.43
N GLY A 3 -2.26 8.99 -18.75
CA GLY A 3 -1.54 7.91 -19.43
C GLY A 3 -0.02 7.99 -19.30
N SER A 4 0.57 9.19 -19.35
CA SER A 4 2.02 9.36 -19.17
C SER A 4 2.45 9.11 -17.72
N MET A 5 1.66 9.52 -16.74
CA MET A 5 1.92 9.23 -15.34
C MET A 5 1.81 7.73 -15.04
N TRP A 6 0.78 7.09 -15.60
CA TRP A 6 0.62 5.64 -15.46
C TRP A 6 1.81 4.89 -16.10
N ALA A 7 2.19 5.23 -17.32
CA ALA A 7 3.32 4.61 -18.00
C ALA A 7 4.63 4.81 -17.24
N TYR A 8 4.89 6.00 -16.70
CA TYR A 8 6.05 6.29 -15.87
C TYR A 8 6.06 5.43 -14.59
N SER A 9 4.93 5.33 -13.90
CA SER A 9 4.80 4.51 -12.69
C SER A 9 5.05 3.03 -12.99
N GLN A 10 4.47 2.49 -14.07
CA GLN A 10 4.68 1.09 -14.48
C GLN A 10 6.14 0.83 -14.90
N ALA A 11 6.74 1.73 -15.66
CA ALA A 11 8.14 1.62 -16.05
C ALA A 11 9.07 1.63 -14.83
N GLY A 12 8.83 2.52 -13.86
CA GLY A 12 9.58 2.58 -12.61
C GLY A 12 9.46 1.29 -11.79
N MET A 13 8.24 0.74 -11.69
CA MET A 13 8.00 -0.52 -11.01
C MET A 13 8.73 -1.69 -11.67
N LEU A 14 8.59 -1.86 -12.98
CA LEU A 14 9.25 -2.93 -13.72
C LEU A 14 10.78 -2.81 -13.66
N LEU A 15 11.30 -1.58 -13.71
CA LEU A 15 12.74 -1.33 -13.59
C LEU A 15 13.26 -1.73 -12.21
N GLN A 16 12.54 -1.46 -11.13
CA GLN A 16 12.92 -1.89 -9.78
C GLN A 16 12.97 -3.41 -9.66
N TRP A 17 11.98 -4.12 -10.21
CA TRP A 17 11.97 -5.59 -10.22
C TRP A 17 13.10 -6.17 -11.02
N ALA A 18 13.34 -5.65 -12.23
CA ALA A 18 14.43 -6.08 -13.09
C ALA A 18 15.80 -5.81 -12.45
N PHE A 19 16.00 -4.60 -11.93
CA PHE A 19 17.27 -4.21 -11.30
C PHE A 19 17.53 -5.01 -10.02
N GLY A 20 16.53 -5.14 -9.14
CA GLY A 20 16.66 -5.91 -7.91
C GLY A 20 16.98 -7.39 -8.17
N GLY A 21 16.25 -8.01 -9.10
CA GLY A 21 16.50 -9.38 -9.52
C GLY A 21 17.89 -9.60 -10.13
N LEU A 22 18.28 -8.76 -11.08
CA LEU A 22 19.60 -8.83 -11.72
C LEU A 22 20.72 -8.56 -10.72
N LEU A 23 20.61 -7.54 -9.89
CA LEU A 23 21.59 -7.24 -8.85
C LEU A 23 21.74 -8.41 -7.88
N GLY A 24 20.63 -8.98 -7.44
CA GLY A 24 20.62 -10.15 -6.55
C GLY A 24 21.33 -11.36 -7.16
N LEU A 25 20.96 -11.71 -8.38
CA LEU A 25 21.47 -12.92 -9.04
C LEU A 25 22.91 -12.76 -9.54
N LEU A 26 23.24 -11.63 -10.17
CA LEU A 26 24.53 -11.45 -10.86
C LEU A 26 25.65 -10.91 -9.96
N VAL A 27 25.29 -10.10 -8.97
CA VAL A 27 26.27 -9.40 -8.13
C VAL A 27 26.26 -9.96 -6.71
N LEU A 28 25.13 -9.88 -6.01
CA LEU A 28 25.09 -10.21 -4.60
C LEU A 28 25.33 -11.71 -4.34
N ASN A 29 24.74 -12.56 -5.17
CA ASN A 29 24.93 -14.01 -5.05
C ASN A 29 26.37 -14.47 -5.40
N ARG A 30 27.16 -13.62 -6.04
CA ARG A 30 28.60 -13.88 -6.29
C ARG A 30 29.50 -13.47 -5.14
N ILE A 31 29.08 -12.47 -4.36
CA ILE A 31 29.87 -11.94 -3.24
C ILE A 31 29.52 -12.68 -1.95
N TRP A 32 28.27 -12.98 -1.74
CA TRP A 32 27.75 -13.70 -0.58
C TRP A 32 26.88 -14.86 -1.05
N PRO A 33 26.91 -16.02 -0.34
CA PRO A 33 26.02 -17.13 -0.62
C PRO A 33 24.59 -16.80 -0.13
N LEU A 34 23.91 -15.88 -0.83
CA LEU A 34 22.56 -15.47 -0.52
C LEU A 34 21.54 -16.31 -1.28
N ASN A 35 20.32 -16.36 -0.73
CA ASN A 35 19.19 -16.93 -1.43
C ASN A 35 18.97 -16.21 -2.78
N PRO A 36 18.75 -16.92 -3.90
CA PRO A 36 18.50 -16.31 -5.22
C PRO A 36 17.33 -15.32 -5.23
N ALA A 37 16.33 -15.50 -4.35
CA ALA A 37 15.19 -14.62 -4.21
C ALA A 37 15.51 -13.33 -3.43
N PHE A 38 16.69 -13.19 -2.82
CA PHE A 38 17.05 -12.02 -2.02
C PHE A 38 16.89 -10.70 -2.78
N GLY A 39 17.29 -10.66 -4.05
CA GLY A 39 17.18 -9.47 -4.89
C GLY A 39 15.74 -8.97 -5.13
N ILE A 40 14.76 -9.84 -4.93
CA ILE A 40 13.33 -9.52 -5.12
C ILE A 40 12.69 -8.94 -3.84
N THR A 41 13.31 -9.12 -2.67
CA THR A 41 12.77 -8.64 -1.39
C THR A 41 12.61 -7.13 -1.36
N MET A 42 13.59 -6.39 -1.88
CA MET A 42 13.59 -4.93 -1.91
C MET A 42 12.44 -4.38 -2.78
N PRO A 43 12.31 -4.72 -4.07
CA PRO A 43 11.22 -4.21 -4.90
C PRO A 43 9.84 -4.66 -4.39
N SER A 44 9.70 -5.83 -3.79
CA SER A 44 8.43 -6.29 -3.22
C SER A 44 7.92 -5.38 -2.09
N GLY A 45 8.84 -4.91 -1.23
CA GLY A 45 8.51 -3.98 -0.16
C GLY A 45 8.32 -2.54 -0.64
N TYR A 46 9.21 -2.06 -1.51
CA TYR A 46 9.21 -0.66 -1.97
C TYR A 46 8.08 -0.34 -2.94
N CYS A 47 7.74 -1.25 -3.87
CA CYS A 47 6.70 -1.01 -4.87
C CYS A 47 5.29 -1.24 -4.35
N GLY A 48 5.10 -2.20 -3.45
CA GLY A 48 3.78 -2.63 -3.04
C GLY A 48 3.50 -2.53 -1.54
N GLY A 49 4.48 -2.12 -0.76
CA GLY A 49 4.38 -2.04 0.69
C GLY A 49 4.21 -3.39 1.36
N HIS A 50 3.71 -3.39 2.61
CA HIS A 50 3.60 -4.59 3.43
C HIS A 50 2.69 -5.68 2.84
N GLY A 51 1.61 -5.29 2.15
CA GLY A 51 0.69 -6.25 1.51
C GLY A 51 1.35 -7.09 0.43
N THR A 52 2.09 -6.46 -0.48
CA THR A 52 2.83 -7.15 -1.54
C THR A 52 4.01 -7.93 -0.98
N ALA A 53 4.71 -7.36 0.01
CA ALA A 53 5.79 -8.04 0.71
C ALA A 53 5.31 -9.34 1.38
N ALA A 54 4.16 -9.29 2.05
CA ALA A 54 3.56 -10.47 2.67
C ALA A 54 3.16 -11.53 1.63
N ALA A 55 2.52 -11.12 0.53
CA ALA A 55 2.10 -12.05 -0.52
C ALA A 55 3.28 -12.76 -1.18
N ILE A 56 4.33 -12.00 -1.51
CA ILE A 56 5.53 -12.56 -2.14
C ILE A 56 6.29 -13.43 -1.15
N GLY A 57 6.42 -12.98 0.11
CA GLY A 57 7.04 -13.78 1.17
C GLY A 57 6.34 -15.13 1.37
N GLN A 58 5.00 -15.14 1.42
CA GLN A 58 4.23 -16.38 1.52
C GLN A 58 4.41 -17.29 0.29
N ALA A 59 4.47 -16.72 -0.92
CA ALA A 59 4.72 -17.50 -2.12
C ALA A 59 6.09 -18.17 -2.09
N PHE A 60 7.12 -17.49 -1.60
CA PHE A 60 8.47 -18.04 -1.49
C PHE A 60 8.62 -19.04 -0.34
N SER A 61 7.85 -18.92 0.74
CA SER A 61 7.81 -19.92 1.82
C SER A 61 7.39 -21.31 1.34
N GLN A 62 6.55 -21.40 0.32
CA GLN A 62 6.16 -22.68 -0.30
C GLN A 62 7.35 -23.41 -0.96
N PHE A 63 8.39 -22.65 -1.31
CA PHE A 63 9.63 -23.19 -1.89
C PHE A 63 10.73 -23.37 -0.83
N GLY A 64 10.41 -23.20 0.46
CA GLY A 64 11.34 -23.35 1.58
C GLY A 64 12.20 -22.11 1.85
N TYR A 65 11.77 -20.93 1.39
CA TYR A 65 12.48 -19.67 1.58
C TYR A 65 11.74 -18.76 2.58
N ASP A 66 11.62 -19.19 3.82
CA ASP A 66 10.83 -18.50 4.87
C ASP A 66 11.40 -17.14 5.26
N GLU A 67 12.71 -16.94 5.14
CA GLU A 67 13.36 -15.66 5.44
C GLU A 67 12.92 -14.52 4.51
N ILE A 68 12.44 -14.84 3.31
CA ILE A 68 12.01 -13.83 2.32
C ILE A 68 10.84 -13.00 2.84
N LEU A 69 9.94 -13.60 3.60
CA LEU A 69 8.82 -12.90 4.23
C LEU A 69 9.32 -11.77 5.16
N THR A 70 10.22 -12.12 6.08
CA THR A 70 10.76 -11.16 7.05
C THR A 70 11.57 -10.06 6.36
N LEU A 71 12.40 -10.41 5.39
CA LEU A 71 13.21 -9.47 4.63
C LEU A 71 12.34 -8.50 3.81
N ALA A 72 11.31 -9.01 3.12
CA ALA A 72 10.40 -8.17 2.33
C ALA A 72 9.57 -7.23 3.21
N MET A 73 9.09 -7.69 4.38
CA MET A 73 8.37 -6.85 5.35
C MET A 73 9.28 -5.76 5.93
N THR A 74 10.53 -6.10 6.23
CA THR A 74 11.54 -5.13 6.68
C THR A 74 11.81 -4.10 5.58
N ALA A 75 12.01 -4.54 4.32
CA ALA A 75 12.19 -3.64 3.19
C ALA A 75 10.98 -2.70 3.00
N ALA A 76 9.74 -3.18 3.21
CA ALA A 76 8.55 -2.34 3.14
C ALA A 76 8.57 -1.22 4.18
N THR A 77 8.95 -1.51 5.42
CA THR A 77 9.07 -0.51 6.49
C THR A 77 10.12 0.54 6.15
N PHE A 78 11.32 0.11 5.75
CA PHE A 78 12.37 1.04 5.31
C PHE A 78 11.96 1.83 4.08
N GLY A 79 11.24 1.21 3.14
CA GLY A 79 10.73 1.84 1.93
C GLY A 79 9.80 3.00 2.22
N ILE A 80 8.85 2.83 3.15
CA ILE A 80 7.93 3.90 3.56
C ILE A 80 8.70 5.05 4.20
N VAL A 81 9.60 4.78 5.14
CA VAL A 81 10.40 5.81 5.81
C VAL A 81 11.27 6.57 4.79
N ALA A 82 11.96 5.84 3.91
CA ALA A 82 12.78 6.44 2.86
C ALA A 82 11.94 7.28 1.88
N ALA A 83 10.77 6.79 1.48
CA ALA A 83 9.87 7.51 0.58
C ALA A 83 9.40 8.84 1.17
N VAL A 84 9.06 8.87 2.46
CA VAL A 84 8.66 10.09 3.15
C VAL A 84 9.83 11.09 3.22
N ILE A 85 10.98 10.65 3.70
CA ILE A 85 12.14 11.55 3.90
C ILE A 85 12.66 12.05 2.55
N ILE A 86 12.97 11.15 1.62
CA ILE A 86 13.56 11.50 0.32
C ILE A 86 12.51 12.23 -0.54
N GLY A 87 11.25 11.79 -0.50
CA GLY A 87 10.16 12.43 -1.21
C GLY A 87 9.97 13.89 -0.81
N LEU A 88 9.96 14.20 0.49
CA LEU A 88 9.88 15.57 0.99
C LEU A 88 11.07 16.43 0.54
N ILE A 89 12.29 15.87 0.56
CA ILE A 89 13.49 16.58 0.10
C ILE A 89 13.37 16.91 -1.40
N ILE A 90 12.95 15.94 -2.22
CA ILE A 90 12.80 16.11 -3.68
C ILE A 90 11.69 17.13 -4.00
N ILE A 91 10.55 17.05 -3.31
CA ILE A 91 9.44 17.99 -3.49
C ILE A 91 9.90 19.40 -3.14
N LYS A 92 10.55 19.58 -2.00
CA LYS A 92 11.08 20.88 -1.56
C LYS A 92 12.11 21.45 -2.54
N TRP A 93 13.00 20.60 -3.03
CA TRP A 93 13.98 20.99 -4.06
C TRP A 93 13.30 21.39 -5.36
N GLY A 94 12.36 20.58 -5.86
CA GLY A 94 11.62 20.81 -7.09
C GLY A 94 10.80 22.11 -7.04
N THR A 95 10.13 22.37 -5.92
CA THR A 95 9.36 23.60 -5.71
C THR A 95 10.27 24.84 -5.68
N LYS A 96 11.40 24.79 -4.96
CA LYS A 96 12.38 25.90 -4.93
C LYS A 96 12.99 26.20 -6.30
N LYS A 97 13.11 25.21 -7.17
CA LYS A 97 13.67 25.35 -8.53
C LYS A 97 12.61 25.68 -9.58
N GLY A 98 11.32 25.84 -9.21
CA GLY A 98 10.24 26.14 -10.13
C GLY A 98 9.89 24.98 -11.09
N HIS A 99 10.23 23.72 -10.73
CA HIS A 99 9.91 22.55 -11.54
C HIS A 99 8.49 22.01 -11.29
N THR A 100 7.71 22.69 -10.45
CA THR A 100 6.33 22.33 -10.13
C THR A 100 5.36 23.28 -10.81
N SER A 101 4.34 22.75 -11.52
CA SER A 101 3.36 23.56 -12.25
C SER A 101 2.24 24.12 -11.38
N PHE A 102 1.98 23.51 -10.21
CA PHE A 102 0.89 23.92 -9.31
C PHE A 102 1.33 24.82 -8.17
N LEU A 103 2.62 24.81 -7.82
CA LEU A 103 3.20 25.57 -6.75
C LEU A 103 4.27 26.47 -7.34
N ALA A 104 3.94 27.75 -7.55
CA ALA A 104 4.83 28.68 -8.26
C ALA A 104 6.13 28.94 -7.49
N ASN A 105 6.06 29.18 -6.15
CA ASN A 105 7.21 29.38 -5.30
C ASN A 105 6.98 28.81 -3.91
N TYR A 106 8.03 28.27 -3.28
CA TYR A 106 7.96 27.75 -1.92
C TYR A 106 7.59 28.83 -0.89
N ASP A 107 8.06 30.05 -1.10
CA ASP A 107 7.87 31.17 -0.18
C ASP A 107 6.44 31.75 -0.23
N ASP A 108 5.70 31.49 -1.34
CA ASP A 108 4.30 31.88 -1.51
C ASP A 108 3.32 30.86 -0.90
N LEU A 109 3.83 29.74 -0.40
CA LEU A 109 3.01 28.73 0.24
C LEU A 109 2.51 29.19 1.61
N PRO A 110 1.24 28.89 1.98
CA PRO A 110 0.78 29.03 3.34
C PRO A 110 1.73 28.36 4.33
N HIS A 111 1.93 28.96 5.49
CA HIS A 111 2.86 28.48 6.53
C HIS A 111 2.61 27.01 6.91
N GLU A 112 1.37 26.55 6.82
CA GLU A 112 0.94 25.18 7.06
C GLU A 112 1.54 24.19 6.05
N LEU A 113 1.62 24.58 4.78
CA LEU A 113 2.23 23.77 3.73
C LEU A 113 3.75 23.81 3.73
N GLN A 114 4.33 24.90 4.28
CA GLN A 114 5.78 25.00 4.44
C GLN A 114 6.31 24.15 5.60
N THR A 115 5.56 24.08 6.69
CA THR A 115 5.94 23.39 7.93
C THR A 115 5.34 21.99 8.08
N GLY A 116 4.22 21.73 7.38
CA GLY A 116 3.42 20.51 7.54
C GLY A 116 2.59 20.48 8.83
N LEU A 117 2.53 21.60 9.58
CA LEU A 117 1.79 21.70 10.83
C LEU A 117 0.48 22.45 10.61
N LEU A 118 -0.63 21.82 10.94
CA LEU A 118 -1.96 22.43 10.88
C LEU A 118 -2.30 23.12 12.21
N PRO A 119 -2.72 24.40 12.18
CA PRO A 119 -3.30 25.07 13.33
C PRO A 119 -4.51 24.30 13.86
N GLY A 120 -4.84 24.48 15.14
CA GLY A 120 -5.90 23.73 15.80
C GLY A 120 -7.27 23.88 15.16
N ASP A 121 -7.56 25.06 14.61
CA ASP A 121 -8.79 25.43 13.90
C ASP A 121 -8.94 24.77 12.52
N LYS A 122 -7.84 24.36 11.90
CA LYS A 122 -7.81 23.70 10.57
C LYS A 122 -7.58 22.19 10.63
N ARG A 123 -7.51 21.63 11.85
CA ARG A 123 -7.39 20.18 12.00
C ARG A 123 -8.71 19.52 11.63
N GLU A 124 -8.66 18.65 10.64
CA GLU A 124 -9.82 17.82 10.29
C GLU A 124 -10.16 16.90 11.46
N SER A 125 -11.46 16.67 11.69
CA SER A 125 -11.91 15.68 12.65
C SER A 125 -11.41 14.30 12.23
N MET A 126 -10.91 13.50 13.17
CA MET A 126 -10.44 12.13 12.94
C MET A 126 -11.55 11.16 12.50
N GLY A 127 -12.74 11.65 12.25
CA GLY A 127 -13.90 10.92 11.75
C GLY A 127 -15.20 11.60 12.16
N GLU A 128 -16.21 11.46 11.35
CA GLU A 128 -17.57 11.84 11.69
C GLU A 128 -18.31 10.63 12.25
N SER A 129 -19.09 10.83 13.33
CA SER A 129 -19.95 9.79 13.86
C SER A 129 -21.09 9.51 12.87
N SER A 130 -20.88 8.56 11.97
CA SER A 130 -21.88 8.15 10.98
C SER A 130 -23.05 7.36 11.58
N CYS A 131 -22.92 6.91 12.83
CA CYS A 131 -23.95 6.15 13.55
C CYS A 131 -24.20 6.78 14.93
N SER A 132 -25.45 6.66 15.43
CA SER A 132 -25.73 7.04 16.81
C SER A 132 -25.08 6.04 17.77
N SER A 133 -24.20 6.52 18.64
CA SER A 133 -23.50 5.70 19.64
C SER A 133 -24.44 4.99 20.65
N ILE A 134 -25.71 5.36 20.67
CA ILE A 134 -26.73 4.67 21.49
C ILE A 134 -27.14 3.34 20.87
N SER A 135 -27.08 3.20 19.53
CA SER A 135 -27.49 2.00 18.81
C SER A 135 -26.32 1.14 18.36
N ILE A 136 -25.31 1.74 17.76
CA ILE A 136 -24.11 1.05 17.25
C ILE A 136 -22.92 1.98 17.41
N ASP A 137 -21.84 1.49 18.01
CA ASP A 137 -20.58 2.22 18.04
C ASP A 137 -20.00 2.37 16.62
N PRO A 138 -19.68 3.60 16.16
CA PRO A 138 -19.19 3.85 14.81
C PRO A 138 -17.89 3.09 14.47
N LEU A 139 -16.98 2.93 15.43
CA LEU A 139 -15.76 2.17 15.27
C LEU A 139 -16.06 0.69 15.05
N THR A 140 -16.93 0.13 15.89
CA THR A 140 -17.35 -1.28 15.79
C THR A 140 -18.02 -1.56 14.44
N PHE A 141 -18.86 -0.64 13.95
CA PHE A 141 -19.51 -0.78 12.64
C PHE A 141 -18.48 -0.85 11.50
N ASN A 142 -17.51 0.06 11.47
CA ASN A 142 -16.46 0.07 10.46
C ASN A 142 -15.54 -1.17 10.57
N LEU A 143 -15.22 -1.61 11.80
CA LEU A 143 -14.44 -2.83 12.02
C LEU A 143 -15.17 -4.09 11.50
N ILE A 144 -16.49 -4.17 11.68
CA ILE A 144 -17.28 -5.28 11.14
C ILE A 144 -17.20 -5.31 9.61
N ILE A 145 -17.29 -4.15 8.94
CA ILE A 145 -17.16 -4.08 7.48
C ILE A 145 -15.79 -4.62 7.04
N VAL A 146 -14.71 -4.17 7.66
CA VAL A 146 -13.35 -4.64 7.36
C VAL A 146 -13.22 -6.14 7.62
N ALA A 147 -13.77 -6.64 8.74
CA ALA A 147 -13.73 -8.06 9.07
C ALA A 147 -14.50 -8.91 8.04
N VAL A 148 -15.67 -8.46 7.57
CA VAL A 148 -16.44 -9.15 6.52
C VAL A 148 -15.67 -9.18 5.20
N ILE A 149 -15.02 -8.08 4.83
CA ILE A 149 -14.18 -8.01 3.63
C ILE A 149 -13.01 -9.00 3.74
N ALA A 150 -12.31 -9.01 4.87
CA ALA A 150 -11.18 -9.90 5.11
C ALA A 150 -11.60 -11.37 5.10
N LEU A 151 -12.72 -11.70 5.76
CA LEU A 151 -13.28 -13.06 5.78
C LEU A 151 -13.70 -13.50 4.38
N GLY A 152 -14.36 -12.63 3.61
CA GLY A 152 -14.73 -12.92 2.22
C GLY A 152 -13.50 -13.19 1.34
N GLY A 153 -12.45 -12.39 1.50
CA GLY A 153 -11.18 -12.60 0.81
C GLY A 153 -10.52 -13.93 1.19
N TYR A 154 -10.53 -14.27 2.47
CA TYR A 154 -10.02 -15.55 2.96
C TYR A 154 -10.81 -16.73 2.39
N CYS A 155 -12.15 -16.68 2.40
CA CYS A 155 -12.98 -17.72 1.84
C CYS A 155 -12.72 -17.93 0.34
N ILE A 156 -12.58 -16.85 -0.44
CA ILE A 156 -12.26 -16.95 -1.88
C ILE A 156 -10.89 -17.58 -2.07
N SER A 157 -9.86 -17.12 -1.35
CA SER A 157 -8.51 -17.67 -1.43
C SER A 157 -8.51 -19.19 -1.14
N LYS A 158 -9.14 -19.61 -0.06
CA LYS A 158 -9.25 -21.04 0.32
C LYS A 158 -10.04 -21.86 -0.69
N THR A 159 -11.12 -21.32 -1.23
CA THR A 159 -11.93 -22.01 -2.25
C THR A 159 -11.11 -22.25 -3.52
N VAL A 160 -10.38 -21.23 -3.98
CA VAL A 160 -9.52 -21.35 -5.16
C VAL A 160 -8.41 -22.39 -4.93
N SER A 161 -7.73 -22.32 -3.79
CA SER A 161 -6.69 -23.30 -3.43
C SER A 161 -7.23 -24.74 -3.36
N HIS A 162 -8.50 -24.90 -2.97
CA HIS A 162 -9.13 -26.23 -2.94
C HIS A 162 -9.39 -26.80 -4.36
N PHE A 163 -9.85 -25.93 -5.29
CA PHE A 163 -10.15 -26.37 -6.67
C PHE A 163 -8.91 -26.42 -7.57
N MET A 164 -7.86 -25.67 -7.22
CA MET A 164 -6.61 -25.62 -8.00
C MET A 164 -5.40 -25.90 -7.08
N PRO A 165 -5.11 -27.17 -6.76
CA PRO A 165 -3.97 -27.53 -5.93
C PRO A 165 -2.67 -27.03 -6.55
N GLY A 166 -1.87 -26.29 -5.76
CA GLY A 166 -0.62 -25.67 -6.22
C GLY A 166 -0.75 -24.20 -6.69
N PHE A 167 -1.97 -23.64 -6.69
CA PHE A 167 -2.18 -22.22 -6.95
C PHE A 167 -2.81 -21.54 -5.72
N GLU A 168 -2.03 -20.71 -5.04
CA GLU A 168 -2.49 -19.93 -3.90
C GLU A 168 -2.66 -18.46 -4.27
N LEU A 169 -3.89 -17.95 -4.15
CA LEU A 169 -4.15 -16.52 -4.28
C LEU A 169 -3.88 -15.80 -2.96
N PRO A 170 -3.14 -14.68 -2.99
CA PRO A 170 -2.95 -13.85 -1.81
C PRO A 170 -4.30 -13.36 -1.25
N VAL A 171 -4.53 -13.60 0.04
CA VAL A 171 -5.79 -13.23 0.72
C VAL A 171 -6.11 -11.75 0.56
N PHE A 172 -5.12 -10.85 0.61
CA PHE A 172 -5.35 -9.42 0.46
C PHE A 172 -5.90 -9.04 -0.92
N SER A 173 -5.44 -9.72 -1.99
CA SER A 173 -5.93 -9.47 -3.35
C SER A 173 -7.40 -9.89 -3.49
N CYS A 174 -7.75 -11.03 -2.90
CA CYS A 174 -9.14 -11.50 -2.83
C CYS A 174 -10.00 -10.54 -2.00
N ALA A 175 -9.51 -10.07 -0.86
CA ALA A 175 -10.19 -9.10 -0.01
C ALA A 175 -10.41 -7.76 -0.75
N PHE A 176 -9.44 -7.30 -1.54
CA PHE A 176 -9.58 -6.10 -2.36
C PHE A 176 -10.75 -6.23 -3.36
N VAL A 177 -10.84 -7.37 -4.04
CA VAL A 177 -11.96 -7.65 -4.96
C VAL A 177 -13.30 -7.65 -4.21
N VAL A 178 -13.37 -8.33 -3.06
CA VAL A 178 -14.58 -8.34 -2.21
C VAL A 178 -14.95 -6.91 -1.78
N GLY A 179 -13.97 -6.09 -1.39
CA GLY A 179 -14.18 -4.69 -1.01
C GLY A 179 -14.82 -3.87 -2.14
N ILE A 180 -14.37 -4.06 -3.38
CA ILE A 180 -14.99 -3.40 -4.55
C ILE A 180 -16.47 -3.81 -4.72
N PHE A 181 -16.78 -5.09 -4.53
CA PHE A 181 -18.16 -5.57 -4.63
C PHE A 181 -19.03 -5.00 -3.49
N ILE A 182 -18.54 -5.00 -2.26
CA ILE A 182 -19.25 -4.44 -1.11
C ILE A 182 -19.49 -2.94 -1.31
N LYS A 183 -18.48 -2.20 -1.79
CA LYS A 183 -18.63 -0.78 -2.12
C LYS A 183 -19.75 -0.57 -3.14
N LYS A 184 -19.78 -1.33 -4.24
CA LYS A 184 -20.86 -1.23 -5.22
C LYS A 184 -22.25 -1.52 -4.65
N ILE A 185 -22.34 -2.46 -3.72
CA ILE A 185 -23.61 -2.76 -3.01
C ILE A 185 -24.02 -1.57 -2.16
N PHE A 186 -23.11 -0.99 -1.41
CA PHE A 186 -23.36 0.18 -0.56
C PHE A 186 -23.77 1.40 -1.37
N ASP A 187 -23.10 1.65 -2.51
CA ASP A 187 -23.46 2.75 -3.41
C ASP A 187 -24.88 2.55 -3.98
N LYS A 188 -25.25 1.32 -4.32
CA LYS A 188 -26.58 1.00 -4.85
C LYS A 188 -27.68 1.10 -3.77
N THR A 189 -27.37 0.75 -2.54
CA THR A 189 -28.31 0.77 -1.41
C THR A 189 -28.35 2.13 -0.69
N ARG A 190 -27.55 3.11 -1.13
CA ARG A 190 -27.36 4.42 -0.48
C ARG A 190 -26.92 4.31 0.99
N THR A 191 -26.17 3.26 1.30
CA THR A 191 -25.60 3.04 2.64
C THR A 191 -24.13 3.46 2.72
N SER A 192 -23.57 3.96 1.63
CA SER A 192 -22.19 4.50 1.59
C SER A 192 -21.97 5.65 2.58
N ASP A 193 -23.03 6.43 2.86
CA ASP A 193 -22.96 7.58 3.79
C ASP A 193 -22.72 7.16 5.25
N TYR A 194 -22.93 5.88 5.58
CA TYR A 194 -22.66 5.35 6.93
C TYR A 194 -21.23 4.85 7.12
N VAL A 195 -20.46 4.75 6.04
CA VAL A 195 -19.07 4.32 6.09
C VAL A 195 -18.17 5.54 6.25
N CYS A 196 -17.38 5.58 7.32
CA CYS A 196 -16.43 6.65 7.56
C CYS A 196 -15.05 6.29 6.98
N PRO A 197 -14.63 6.90 5.85
CA PRO A 197 -13.32 6.59 5.24
C PRO A 197 -12.14 6.90 6.17
N GLN A 198 -12.26 7.93 7.02
CA GLN A 198 -11.21 8.32 7.96
C GLN A 198 -11.00 7.30 9.09
N THR A 199 -12.02 6.50 9.40
CA THR A 199 -11.93 5.46 10.43
C THR A 199 -11.36 4.15 9.88
N ILE A 200 -11.45 3.93 8.57
CA ILE A 200 -10.97 2.70 7.90
C ILE A 200 -9.54 2.88 7.39
N GLY A 201 -9.13 4.08 7.00
CA GLY A 201 -7.77 4.43 6.54
C GLY A 201 -6.87 4.74 7.69
#